data_a9c5b14984da578c18b2aea656acdad4
#
_entry.id   a9c5b14984da578c18b2aea656acdad4
#
_cell.length_a   1.000
_cell.length_b   1.000
_cell.length_c   1.000
_cell.angle_alpha   90.00
_cell.angle_beta   90.00
_cell.angle_gamma   90.00
#
_symmetry.space_group_name_H-M   'P 1'
#
loop_
_entity.id
_entity.type
_entity.pdbx_description
1 polymer ?
#
loop_
_entity_poly.entity_id
_entity_poly.type
_entity_poly.pdbx_seq_one_letter_code
_entity_poly.pdbx_strand_id
1 'polypeptide(L)'
;MAKKFAKELSLYGLTIISGMAEGIDKIAHLECIENAGSTIAVLPSGFKNIYPEINIELYNKIIENRGLVLTEYEQNEIADSKKFIERNRIVAALAIGTLVIEGGYRSGTSITAKITKKLNKNVYCIPSSLENPKGLIPNKLIQEGSMLVTKVEDIINKYPDLKLEKKKLLEKIREPEIDKKYRQVYDALDKEKPIHINEIFKKLDLEI
;
A
#
# COMPACT_ATOMS: atom_id res chain seq x y z
N MET A 1 9.07 -5.66 4.40
CA MET A 1 7.84 -6.50 4.22
C MET A 1 6.64 -5.67 3.78
N ALA A 2 6.37 -4.50 4.36
CA ALA A 2 5.25 -3.64 4.00
C ALA A 2 5.14 -3.38 2.49
N LYS A 3 6.24 -2.96 1.85
CA LYS A 3 6.32 -2.79 0.39
C LYS A 3 5.84 -4.01 -0.38
N LYS A 4 6.44 -5.18 -0.08
CA LYS A 4 6.13 -6.43 -0.78
C LYS A 4 4.64 -6.77 -0.70
N PHE A 5 4.09 -6.82 0.52
CA PHE A 5 2.69 -7.19 0.71
C PHE A 5 1.71 -6.17 0.14
N ALA A 6 1.95 -4.87 0.33
CA ALA A 6 1.07 -3.84 -0.22
C ALA A 6 1.02 -3.89 -1.75
N LYS A 7 2.20 -3.98 -2.39
CA LYS A 7 2.30 -4.16 -3.84
C LYS A 7 1.55 -5.40 -4.32
N GLU A 8 1.86 -6.56 -3.74
CA GLU A 8 1.29 -7.83 -4.22
C GLU A 8 -0.23 -7.90 -3.99
N LEU A 9 -0.73 -7.45 -2.82
CA LEU A 9 -2.17 -7.37 -2.54
C LEU A 9 -2.89 -6.45 -3.54
N SER A 10 -2.28 -5.30 -3.89
CA SER A 10 -2.82 -4.40 -4.92
C SER A 10 -2.92 -5.06 -6.27
N LEU A 11 -1.93 -5.89 -6.65
CA LEU A 11 -1.93 -6.63 -7.91
C LEU A 11 -3.05 -7.68 -7.97
N TYR A 12 -3.47 -8.22 -6.82
CA TYR A 12 -4.68 -9.04 -6.74
C TYR A 12 -5.98 -8.23 -6.75
N GLY A 13 -5.91 -6.91 -6.89
CA GLY A 13 -7.07 -6.02 -6.93
C GLY A 13 -7.66 -5.68 -5.56
N LEU A 14 -6.96 -6.01 -4.47
CA LEU A 14 -7.40 -5.62 -3.13
C LEU A 14 -7.11 -4.15 -2.87
N THR A 15 -8.08 -3.46 -2.27
CA THR A 15 -7.91 -2.10 -1.80
C THR A 15 -7.14 -2.08 -0.48
N ILE A 16 -6.07 -1.31 -0.41
CA ILE A 16 -5.29 -1.14 0.82
C ILE A 16 -5.92 -0.05 1.67
N ILE A 17 -6.30 -0.39 2.90
CA ILE A 17 -6.91 0.55 3.84
C ILE A 17 -5.97 0.74 5.02
N SER A 18 -5.59 1.98 5.32
CA SER A 18 -4.73 2.29 6.44
C SER A 18 -4.97 3.69 7.00
N GLY A 19 -4.19 4.09 7.98
CA GLY A 19 -4.43 5.31 8.76
C GLY A 19 -3.54 6.48 8.42
N MET A 20 -2.75 6.41 7.37
CA MET A 20 -1.84 7.47 6.93
C MET A 20 -0.80 7.90 7.99
N ALA A 21 -0.52 7.06 8.99
CA ALA A 21 0.54 7.29 9.95
C ALA A 21 1.92 7.17 9.29
N GLU A 22 2.95 7.65 9.99
CA GLU A 22 4.34 7.44 9.56
C GLU A 22 4.70 5.96 9.56
N GLY A 23 5.62 5.56 8.69
CA GLY A 23 6.13 4.20 8.62
C GLY A 23 5.29 3.28 7.74
N ILE A 24 4.72 2.22 8.31
CA ILE A 24 4.04 1.14 7.56
C ILE A 24 2.84 1.66 6.78
N ASP A 25 2.02 2.52 7.36
CA ASP A 25 0.83 3.08 6.70
C ASP A 25 1.23 3.87 5.45
N LYS A 26 2.21 4.78 5.60
CA LYS A 26 2.76 5.56 4.48
C LYS A 26 3.27 4.66 3.36
N ILE A 27 4.08 3.65 3.72
CA ILE A 27 4.64 2.70 2.76
C ILE A 27 3.51 1.93 2.05
N ALA A 28 2.50 1.48 2.78
CA ALA A 28 1.40 0.72 2.22
C ALA A 28 0.58 1.53 1.20
N HIS A 29 0.28 2.79 1.50
CA HIS A 29 -0.41 3.69 0.57
C HIS A 29 0.43 3.98 -0.68
N LEU A 30 1.72 4.33 -0.51
CA LEU A 30 2.60 4.64 -1.63
C LEU A 30 2.77 3.46 -2.58
N GLU A 31 3.09 2.28 -2.04
CA GLU A 31 3.26 1.08 -2.88
C GLU A 31 1.97 0.71 -3.63
N CYS A 32 0.81 0.95 -3.01
CA CYS A 32 -0.47 0.74 -3.68
C CYS A 32 -0.64 1.68 -4.88
N ILE A 33 -0.38 2.98 -4.69
CA ILE A 33 -0.48 4.01 -5.73
C ILE A 33 0.50 3.73 -6.88
N GLU A 34 1.77 3.44 -6.55
CA GLU A 34 2.83 3.17 -7.53
C GLU A 34 2.55 1.94 -8.40
N ASN A 35 1.74 1.01 -7.92
CA ASN A 35 1.34 -0.19 -8.66
C ASN A 35 -0.10 -0.11 -9.20
N ALA A 36 -0.63 1.09 -9.38
CA ALA A 36 -1.98 1.36 -9.88
C ALA A 36 -3.09 0.63 -9.11
N GLY A 37 -2.88 0.41 -7.83
CA GLY A 37 -3.85 -0.15 -6.91
C GLY A 37 -4.78 0.92 -6.32
N SER A 38 -5.82 0.47 -5.62
CA SER A 38 -6.76 1.33 -4.90
C SER A 38 -6.38 1.43 -3.43
N THR A 39 -6.40 2.64 -2.86
CA THR A 39 -6.12 2.83 -1.44
C THR A 39 -7.11 3.77 -0.77
N ILE A 40 -7.39 3.50 0.51
CA ILE A 40 -8.26 4.32 1.36
C ILE A 40 -7.48 4.71 2.60
N ALA A 41 -7.32 6.00 2.82
CA ALA A 41 -6.76 6.54 4.06
C ALA A 41 -7.88 7.00 4.99
N VAL A 42 -7.81 6.62 6.25
CA VAL A 42 -8.75 7.10 7.28
C VAL A 42 -7.99 8.01 8.24
N LEU A 43 -8.45 9.24 8.43
CA LEU A 43 -7.76 10.25 9.22
C LEU A 43 -8.27 10.29 10.68
N PRO A 44 -7.39 10.64 11.65
CA PRO A 44 -7.77 10.92 13.03
C PRO A 44 -8.09 12.40 13.27
N SER A 45 -8.32 13.17 12.21
CA SER A 45 -8.53 14.63 12.22
C SER A 45 -9.44 15.06 11.09
N GLY A 46 -9.91 16.29 11.14
CA GLY A 46 -10.64 16.90 10.01
C GLY A 46 -9.71 17.24 8.84
N PHE A 47 -10.29 17.47 7.67
CA PHE A 47 -9.55 17.70 6.42
C PHE A 47 -8.71 18.98 6.40
N LYS A 48 -8.97 19.95 7.29
CA LYS A 48 -8.14 21.15 7.40
C LYS A 48 -6.90 20.97 8.28
N ASN A 49 -6.82 19.85 9.01
CA ASN A 49 -5.73 19.55 9.94
C ASN A 49 -5.15 18.16 9.65
N ILE A 50 -4.65 17.98 8.42
CA ILE A 50 -4.05 16.70 8.01
C ILE A 50 -2.90 16.32 8.93
N TYR A 51 -2.99 15.12 9.52
CA TYR A 51 -1.98 14.61 10.44
C TYR A 51 -1.51 13.19 10.05
N PRO A 52 -0.21 12.90 10.12
CA PRO A 52 0.89 13.85 10.42
C PRO A 52 1.17 14.79 9.23
N GLU A 53 1.59 16.03 9.52
CA GLU A 53 1.87 17.05 8.50
C GLU A 53 2.87 16.60 7.45
N ILE A 54 3.86 15.80 7.82
CA ILE A 54 4.86 15.22 6.91
C ILE A 54 4.23 14.32 5.83
N ASN A 55 2.98 13.92 5.98
CA ASN A 55 2.24 13.09 5.04
C ASN A 55 1.21 13.89 4.20
N ILE A 56 1.28 15.23 4.19
CA ILE A 56 0.43 16.06 3.31
C ILE A 56 0.66 15.73 1.84
N GLU A 57 1.90 15.50 1.43
CA GLU A 57 2.19 15.06 0.04
C GLU A 57 1.55 13.70 -0.27
N LEU A 58 1.55 12.78 0.69
CA LEU A 58 0.89 11.49 0.54
C LEU A 58 -0.63 11.67 0.40
N TYR A 59 -1.24 12.55 1.21
CA TYR A 59 -2.66 12.89 1.11
C TYR A 59 -3.01 13.35 -0.31
N ASN A 60 -2.27 14.29 -0.87
CA ASN A 60 -2.47 14.77 -2.23
C ASN A 60 -2.31 13.65 -3.28
N LYS A 61 -1.24 12.85 -3.16
CA LYS A 61 -1.02 11.69 -4.05
C LYS A 61 -2.16 10.68 -4.02
N ILE A 62 -2.75 10.41 -2.85
CA ILE A 62 -3.89 9.50 -2.74
C ILE A 62 -5.06 10.03 -3.58
N ILE A 63 -5.40 11.31 -3.46
CA ILE A 63 -6.51 11.93 -4.18
C ILE A 63 -6.24 11.99 -5.69
N GLU A 64 -5.05 12.42 -6.10
CA GLU A 64 -4.63 12.52 -7.49
C GLU A 64 -4.67 11.17 -8.21
N ASN A 65 -4.38 10.07 -7.49
CA ASN A 65 -4.42 8.71 -8.03
C ASN A 65 -5.77 8.00 -7.79
N ARG A 66 -6.86 8.76 -7.59
CA ARG A 66 -8.23 8.25 -7.42
C ARG A 66 -8.39 7.34 -6.21
N GLY A 67 -7.54 7.49 -5.19
CA GLY A 67 -7.75 6.92 -3.87
C GLY A 67 -8.81 7.71 -3.10
N LEU A 68 -9.16 7.23 -1.93
CA LEU A 68 -10.15 7.85 -1.06
C LEU A 68 -9.51 8.25 0.27
N VAL A 69 -9.86 9.44 0.75
CA VAL A 69 -9.53 9.86 2.12
C VAL A 69 -10.81 10.09 2.89
N LEU A 70 -10.92 9.45 4.05
CA LEU A 70 -12.09 9.47 4.91
C LEU A 70 -11.76 10.04 6.28
N THR A 71 -12.72 10.73 6.87
CA THR A 71 -12.71 11.08 8.29
C THR A 71 -14.14 11.14 8.83
N GLU A 72 -14.29 10.87 10.13
CA GLU A 72 -15.56 11.08 10.85
C GLU A 72 -15.58 12.39 11.63
N TYR A 73 -14.47 13.15 11.58
CA TYR A 73 -14.31 14.38 12.34
C TYR A 73 -14.65 15.60 11.50
N GLU A 74 -15.11 16.66 12.16
CA GLU A 74 -15.39 17.93 11.51
C GLU A 74 -14.13 18.57 10.93
N GLN A 75 -14.28 19.42 9.93
CA GLN A 75 -13.17 19.95 9.11
C GLN A 75 -12.02 20.56 9.91
N ASN A 76 -12.33 21.24 11.04
CA ASN A 76 -11.35 21.96 11.85
C ASN A 76 -10.80 21.14 13.02
N GLU A 77 -11.26 19.91 13.23
CA GLU A 77 -10.79 19.10 14.35
C GLU A 77 -9.34 18.65 14.17
N ILE A 78 -8.56 18.81 15.24
CA ILE A 78 -7.18 18.36 15.30
C ILE A 78 -7.08 16.90 15.76
N ALA A 79 -6.01 16.22 15.37
CA ALA A 79 -5.71 14.87 15.83
C ALA A 79 -5.28 14.86 17.31
N ASP A 80 -5.70 13.84 18.04
CA ASP A 80 -5.25 13.52 19.38
C ASP A 80 -5.15 12.00 19.59
N SER A 81 -4.53 11.58 20.69
CA SER A 81 -4.30 10.15 20.99
C SER A 81 -5.59 9.33 21.03
N LYS A 82 -6.70 9.90 21.47
CA LYS A 82 -7.99 9.22 21.54
C LYS A 82 -8.56 8.98 20.14
N LYS A 83 -8.51 10.01 19.30
CA LYS A 83 -8.99 9.95 17.90
C LYS A 83 -8.23 8.92 17.05
N PHE A 84 -6.93 8.73 17.30
CA PHE A 84 -6.17 7.65 16.66
C PHE A 84 -6.74 6.26 16.97
N ILE A 85 -7.11 6.05 18.23
CA ILE A 85 -7.68 4.78 18.69
C ILE A 85 -9.08 4.58 18.09
N GLU A 86 -9.92 5.62 18.17
CA GLU A 86 -11.29 5.59 17.66
C GLU A 86 -11.34 5.36 16.15
N ARG A 87 -10.49 6.06 15.40
CA ARG A 87 -10.38 5.92 13.96
C ARG A 87 -10.08 4.48 13.52
N ASN A 88 -9.27 3.73 14.26
CA ASN A 88 -8.85 2.38 13.89
C ASN A 88 -10.03 1.41 13.72
N ARG A 89 -11.18 1.68 14.35
CA ARG A 89 -12.40 0.88 14.14
C ARG A 89 -12.93 0.99 12.71
N ILE A 90 -12.77 2.16 12.09
CA ILE A 90 -13.20 2.38 10.71
C ILE A 90 -12.28 1.62 9.76
N VAL A 91 -10.96 1.66 9.98
CA VAL A 91 -9.98 0.88 9.21
C VAL A 91 -10.32 -0.61 9.27
N ALA A 92 -10.55 -1.16 10.47
CA ALA A 92 -10.91 -2.56 10.65
C ALA A 92 -12.29 -2.91 10.05
N ALA A 93 -13.26 -2.00 10.15
CA ALA A 93 -14.61 -2.22 9.64
C ALA A 93 -14.68 -2.25 8.11
N LEU A 94 -13.94 -1.40 7.43
CA LEU A 94 -13.91 -1.36 5.97
C LEU A 94 -13.14 -2.52 5.34
N ALA A 95 -12.15 -3.08 6.03
CA ALA A 95 -11.30 -4.14 5.51
C ALA A 95 -11.96 -5.52 5.62
N ILE A 96 -11.62 -6.44 4.73
CA ILE A 96 -11.99 -7.86 4.83
C ILE A 96 -11.14 -8.61 5.86
N GLY A 97 -9.96 -8.08 6.18
CA GLY A 97 -9.04 -8.61 7.19
C GLY A 97 -7.93 -7.61 7.47
N THR A 98 -7.18 -7.83 8.52
CA THR A 98 -6.06 -6.95 8.92
C THR A 98 -4.74 -7.70 8.84
N LEU A 99 -3.77 -7.15 8.11
CA LEU A 99 -2.39 -7.62 8.07
C LEU A 99 -1.53 -6.83 9.04
N VAL A 100 -0.99 -7.50 10.03
CA VAL A 100 -0.06 -6.96 11.03
C VAL A 100 1.37 -7.29 10.61
N ILE A 101 2.13 -6.27 10.25
CA ILE A 101 3.52 -6.40 9.78
C ILE A 101 4.49 -6.20 10.94
N GLU A 102 4.29 -5.16 11.71
CA GLU A 102 5.07 -4.79 12.88
C GLU A 102 4.18 -4.18 13.96
N GLY A 103 4.63 -4.25 15.18
CA GLY A 103 4.01 -3.58 16.32
C GLY A 103 4.81 -3.86 17.58
N GLY A 104 5.31 -2.80 18.21
CA GLY A 104 5.99 -2.87 19.49
C GLY A 104 5.02 -2.80 20.67
N TYR A 105 5.58 -2.74 21.86
CA TYR A 105 4.83 -2.59 23.11
C TYR A 105 3.95 -1.31 23.06
N ARG A 106 2.67 -1.46 23.42
CA ARG A 106 1.67 -0.37 23.37
C ARG A 106 1.38 0.21 21.97
N SER A 107 1.69 -0.51 20.90
CA SER A 107 1.34 -0.09 19.54
C SER A 107 -0.17 -0.09 19.30
N GLY A 108 -0.67 0.94 18.60
CA GLY A 108 -2.05 1.01 18.11
C GLY A 108 -2.46 -0.18 17.23
N THR A 109 -1.49 -0.87 16.64
CA THR A 109 -1.68 -2.08 15.83
C THR A 109 -2.42 -3.18 16.60
N SER A 110 -2.13 -3.35 17.90
CA SER A 110 -2.83 -4.34 18.74
C SER A 110 -4.32 -4.02 18.92
N ILE A 111 -4.67 -2.74 18.92
CA ILE A 111 -6.05 -2.28 19.04
C ILE A 111 -6.81 -2.61 17.75
N THR A 112 -6.25 -2.27 16.59
CA THR A 112 -6.84 -2.61 15.29
C THR A 112 -7.06 -4.11 15.14
N ALA A 113 -6.06 -4.93 15.49
CA ALA A 113 -6.17 -6.39 15.45
C ALA A 113 -7.30 -6.92 16.36
N LYS A 114 -7.41 -6.39 17.59
CA LYS A 114 -8.50 -6.76 18.50
C LYS A 114 -9.88 -6.39 17.95
N ILE A 115 -10.01 -5.21 17.35
CA ILE A 115 -11.28 -4.78 16.73
C ILE A 115 -11.62 -5.70 15.55
N THR A 116 -10.63 -6.02 14.71
CA THR A 116 -10.80 -6.95 13.58
C THR A 116 -11.33 -8.32 14.05
N LYS A 117 -10.74 -8.89 15.12
CA LYS A 117 -11.23 -10.14 15.73
C LYS A 117 -12.66 -10.01 16.25
N LYS A 118 -13.02 -8.89 16.91
CA LYS A 118 -14.40 -8.64 17.39
C LYS A 118 -15.40 -8.54 16.25
N LEU A 119 -14.98 -8.14 15.07
CA LEU A 119 -15.80 -8.11 13.86
C LEU A 119 -15.86 -9.45 13.13
N ASN A 120 -15.35 -10.53 13.73
CA ASN A 120 -15.24 -11.86 13.14
C ASN A 120 -14.47 -11.89 11.81
N LYS A 121 -13.47 -11.01 11.68
CA LYS A 121 -12.60 -10.94 10.50
C LYS A 121 -11.21 -11.50 10.81
N ASN A 122 -10.52 -11.96 9.77
CA ASN A 122 -9.21 -12.56 9.91
C ASN A 122 -8.13 -11.51 10.26
N VAL A 123 -7.24 -11.91 11.17
CA VAL A 123 -6.00 -11.19 11.46
C VAL A 123 -4.83 -12.02 10.97
N TYR A 124 -4.04 -11.45 10.10
CA TYR A 124 -2.85 -12.02 9.49
C TYR A 124 -1.62 -11.38 10.09
N CYS A 125 -0.58 -12.15 10.39
CA CYS A 125 0.61 -11.64 11.05
C CYS A 125 1.86 -12.13 10.35
N ILE A 126 2.79 -11.23 10.08
CA ILE A 126 4.12 -11.59 9.59
C ILE A 126 4.99 -11.94 10.79
N PRO A 127 5.59 -13.13 10.84
CA PRO A 127 6.47 -13.51 11.93
C PRO A 127 7.74 -12.66 11.92
N SER A 128 8.29 -12.42 13.10
CA SER A 128 9.51 -11.62 13.28
C SER A 128 10.46 -12.30 14.25
N SER A 129 11.75 -11.96 14.16
CA SER A 129 12.74 -12.39 15.16
C SER A 129 12.32 -11.95 16.56
N LEU A 130 12.60 -12.80 17.55
CA LEU A 130 12.35 -12.47 18.97
C LEU A 130 13.20 -11.29 19.47
N GLU A 131 14.32 -11.04 18.82
CA GLU A 131 15.20 -9.90 19.13
C GLU A 131 14.68 -8.57 18.56
N ASN A 132 13.72 -8.62 17.63
CA ASN A 132 13.13 -7.41 17.04
C ASN A 132 12.02 -6.87 17.94
N PRO A 133 12.19 -5.71 18.59
CA PRO A 133 11.17 -5.15 19.49
C PRO A 133 9.86 -4.81 18.76
N LYS A 134 9.90 -4.58 17.44
CA LYS A 134 8.71 -4.38 16.62
C LYS A 134 8.01 -5.68 16.23
N GLY A 135 8.62 -6.83 16.49
CA GLY A 135 8.04 -8.16 16.30
C GLY A 135 7.11 -8.63 17.43
N LEU A 136 7.07 -7.90 18.54
CA LEU A 136 6.35 -8.32 19.74
C LEU A 136 4.85 -8.58 19.48
N ILE A 137 4.16 -7.64 18.86
CA ILE A 137 2.71 -7.74 18.63
C ILE A 137 2.36 -8.81 17.59
N PRO A 138 2.96 -8.86 16.37
CA PRO A 138 2.63 -9.93 15.44
C PRO A 138 2.90 -11.31 16.00
N ASN A 139 4.05 -11.53 16.69
CA ASN A 139 4.36 -12.83 17.30
C ASN A 139 3.36 -13.20 18.40
N LYS A 140 2.97 -12.26 19.25
CA LYS A 140 1.94 -12.48 20.28
C LYS A 140 0.59 -12.82 19.65
N LEU A 141 0.17 -12.10 18.60
CA LEU A 141 -1.10 -12.37 17.91
C LEU A 141 -1.10 -13.76 17.26
N ILE A 142 0.05 -14.21 16.74
CA ILE A 142 0.21 -15.59 16.22
C ILE A 142 0.00 -16.61 17.35
N GLN A 143 0.62 -16.40 18.51
CA GLN A 143 0.41 -17.27 19.70
C GLN A 143 -1.06 -17.30 20.15
N GLU A 144 -1.77 -16.18 19.96
CA GLU A 144 -3.22 -16.05 20.24
C GLU A 144 -4.12 -16.59 19.10
N GLY A 145 -3.57 -17.35 18.15
CA GLY A 145 -4.30 -18.01 17.08
C GLY A 145 -4.57 -17.14 15.85
N SER A 146 -3.94 -15.97 15.72
CA SER A 146 -3.96 -15.24 14.45
C SER A 146 -3.12 -15.95 13.40
N MET A 147 -3.48 -15.81 12.13
CA MET A 147 -2.83 -16.55 11.05
C MET A 147 -1.43 -16.01 10.75
N LEU A 148 -0.42 -16.85 10.89
CA LEU A 148 0.93 -16.57 10.39
C LEU A 148 0.92 -16.59 8.86
N VAL A 149 1.49 -15.54 8.23
CA VAL A 149 1.62 -15.43 6.78
C VAL A 149 3.06 -15.12 6.38
N THR A 150 3.50 -15.76 5.31
CA THR A 150 4.85 -15.58 4.75
C THR A 150 4.79 -15.06 3.32
N LYS A 151 3.67 -15.22 2.65
CA LYS A 151 3.40 -14.80 1.28
C LYS A 151 1.94 -14.35 1.14
N VAL A 152 1.65 -13.60 0.09
CA VAL A 152 0.33 -13.00 -0.13
C VAL A 152 -0.73 -14.06 -0.41
N GLU A 153 -0.35 -15.15 -1.04
CA GLU A 153 -1.25 -16.28 -1.33
C GLU A 153 -1.85 -16.89 -0.05
N ASP A 154 -1.15 -16.81 1.09
CA ASP A 154 -1.66 -17.27 2.39
C ASP A 154 -2.93 -16.46 2.79
N ILE A 155 -3.02 -15.20 2.35
CA ILE A 155 -4.18 -14.33 2.55
C ILE A 155 -5.24 -14.60 1.48
N ILE A 156 -4.85 -14.56 0.20
CA ILE A 156 -5.77 -14.69 -0.94
C ILE A 156 -6.57 -15.98 -0.88
N ASN A 157 -5.93 -17.09 -0.54
CA ASN A 157 -6.56 -18.41 -0.45
C ASN A 157 -7.64 -18.51 0.65
N LYS A 158 -7.75 -17.51 1.53
CA LYS A 158 -8.85 -17.42 2.52
C LYS A 158 -10.13 -16.82 1.95
N TYR A 159 -10.08 -16.30 0.74
CA TYR A 159 -11.20 -15.63 0.09
C TYR A 159 -11.47 -16.20 -1.32
N PRO A 160 -11.72 -17.52 -1.45
CA PRO A 160 -11.91 -18.14 -2.77
C PRO A 160 -13.11 -17.55 -3.53
N ASP A 161 -14.14 -17.11 -2.80
CA ASP A 161 -15.35 -16.54 -3.39
C ASP A 161 -15.11 -15.20 -4.10
N LEU A 162 -14.04 -14.47 -3.73
CA LEU A 162 -13.70 -13.20 -4.37
C LEU A 162 -13.04 -13.37 -5.75
N LYS A 163 -12.69 -14.61 -6.15
CA LYS A 163 -12.04 -14.91 -7.45
C LYS A 163 -10.90 -13.95 -7.77
N LEU A 164 -10.04 -13.70 -6.78
CA LEU A 164 -8.93 -12.77 -6.89
C LEU A 164 -7.84 -13.35 -7.78
N GLU A 165 -7.67 -12.78 -8.97
CA GLU A 165 -6.60 -13.12 -9.88
C GLU A 165 -5.53 -12.06 -9.88
N LYS A 166 -4.27 -12.50 -9.80
CA LYS A 166 -3.14 -11.56 -9.89
C LYS A 166 -3.16 -10.92 -11.27
N LYS A 167 -3.45 -9.64 -11.32
CA LYS A 167 -3.28 -8.86 -12.54
C LYS A 167 -1.83 -9.05 -12.97
N LYS A 168 -1.62 -9.63 -14.16
CA LYS A 168 -0.32 -9.48 -14.80
C LYS A 168 -0.09 -7.98 -14.77
N LEU A 169 1.01 -7.54 -14.15
CA LEU A 169 1.56 -6.25 -14.48
C LEU A 169 1.74 -6.33 -15.99
N LEU A 170 0.72 -5.95 -16.74
CA LEU A 170 1.00 -5.28 -17.97
C LEU A 170 1.88 -4.14 -17.45
N GLU A 171 3.17 -4.24 -17.70
CA GLU A 171 4.00 -3.09 -17.84
C GLU A 171 3.25 -2.16 -18.79
N LYS A 172 2.29 -1.43 -18.24
CA LYS A 172 2.03 -0.12 -18.71
C LYS A 172 3.27 0.67 -18.23
N ILE A 173 4.40 0.39 -18.86
CA ILE A 173 5.17 1.47 -19.38
C ILE A 173 4.09 2.30 -20.07
N ARG A 174 3.58 3.35 -19.41
CA ARG A 174 2.98 4.46 -20.14
C ARG A 174 4.07 4.78 -21.14
N GLU A 175 3.87 4.34 -22.38
CA GLU A 175 4.78 4.81 -23.43
C GLU A 175 4.78 6.31 -23.24
N PRO A 176 5.92 6.94 -22.92
CA PRO A 176 5.94 8.37 -22.72
C PRO A 176 5.26 8.96 -23.96
N GLU A 177 4.40 9.97 -23.78
CA GLU A 177 3.87 10.74 -24.90
C GLU A 177 5.06 11.36 -25.61
N ILE A 178 5.58 10.63 -26.60
CA ILE A 178 6.73 11.04 -27.37
C ILE A 178 6.20 11.78 -28.58
N ASP A 179 6.65 13.03 -28.72
CA ASP A 179 6.41 13.83 -29.92
C ASP A 179 6.71 12.98 -31.15
N LYS A 180 5.83 13.02 -32.14
CA LYS A 180 5.94 12.20 -33.37
C LYS A 180 7.33 12.26 -34.03
N LYS A 181 8.00 13.41 -33.92
CA LYS A 181 9.36 13.61 -34.48
C LYS A 181 10.45 12.77 -33.79
N TYR A 182 10.24 12.35 -32.53
CA TYR A 182 11.20 11.53 -31.78
C TYR A 182 10.80 10.06 -31.72
N ARG A 183 9.63 9.71 -32.24
CA ARG A 183 9.07 8.35 -32.16
C ARG A 183 10.00 7.30 -32.78
N GLN A 184 10.54 7.59 -33.95
CA GLN A 184 11.47 6.67 -34.65
C GLN A 184 12.72 6.37 -33.83
N VAL A 185 13.31 7.42 -33.20
CA VAL A 185 14.49 7.24 -32.34
C VAL A 185 14.12 6.40 -31.11
N TYR A 186 12.98 6.68 -30.49
CA TYR A 186 12.51 5.92 -29.34
C TYR A 186 12.28 4.44 -29.66
N ASP A 187 11.67 4.15 -30.78
CA ASP A 187 11.39 2.77 -31.21
C ASP A 187 12.69 2.02 -31.62
N ALA A 188 13.74 2.74 -31.95
CA ALA A 188 15.08 2.17 -32.25
C ALA A 188 15.89 1.83 -30.99
N LEU A 189 15.50 2.37 -29.79
CA LEU A 189 16.17 2.08 -28.53
C LEU A 189 15.88 0.64 -28.08
N ASP A 190 16.88 0.00 -27.48
CA ASP A 190 16.70 -1.25 -26.77
C ASP A 190 16.15 -0.93 -25.37
N LYS A 191 15.05 -1.60 -24.96
CA LYS A 191 14.40 -1.35 -23.67
C LYS A 191 15.13 -2.01 -22.49
N GLU A 192 16.03 -2.96 -22.78
CA GLU A 192 16.71 -3.76 -21.76
C GLU A 192 18.22 -3.49 -21.68
N LYS A 193 18.82 -2.96 -22.72
CA LYS A 193 20.28 -2.78 -22.82
C LYS A 193 20.66 -1.41 -23.34
N PRO A 194 21.77 -0.82 -22.84
CA PRO A 194 22.32 0.39 -23.42
C PRO A 194 22.69 0.14 -24.89
N ILE A 195 22.28 1.04 -25.77
CA ILE A 195 22.63 1.01 -27.20
C ILE A 195 23.54 2.20 -27.52
N HIS A 196 24.59 1.97 -28.31
CA HIS A 196 25.48 3.04 -28.74
C HIS A 196 24.82 3.90 -29.83
N ILE A 197 25.04 5.21 -29.80
CA ILE A 197 24.39 6.15 -30.70
C ILE A 197 24.60 5.77 -32.20
N ASN A 198 25.80 5.29 -32.56
CA ASN A 198 26.09 4.85 -33.93
C ASN A 198 25.22 3.66 -34.39
N GLU A 199 24.73 2.81 -33.45
CA GLU A 199 23.80 1.72 -33.78
C GLU A 199 22.41 2.25 -34.05
N ILE A 200 22.00 3.31 -33.34
CA ILE A 200 20.74 4.01 -33.59
C ILE A 200 20.76 4.63 -34.99
N PHE A 201 21.84 5.33 -35.34
CA PHE A 201 22.02 5.91 -36.69
C PHE A 201 21.93 4.85 -37.78
N LYS A 202 22.61 3.70 -37.61
CA LYS A 202 22.50 2.57 -38.54
C LYS A 202 21.10 2.00 -38.67
N LYS A 203 20.38 1.88 -37.54
CA LYS A 203 18.99 1.36 -37.52
C LYS A 203 18.00 2.30 -38.23
N LEU A 204 18.26 3.59 -38.18
CA LEU A 204 17.40 4.63 -38.75
C LEU A 204 17.83 5.13 -40.12
N ASP A 205 18.91 4.55 -40.68
CA ASP A 205 19.51 4.97 -41.97
C ASP A 205 19.82 6.49 -42.04
N LEU A 206 20.31 7.01 -40.93
CA LEU A 206 20.68 8.43 -40.79
C LEU A 206 22.18 8.59 -41.03
N GLU A 207 22.56 9.50 -41.94
CA GLU A 207 23.94 9.93 -42.11
C GLU A 207 24.35 10.91 -40.98
N ILE A 208 25.61 10.79 -40.51
CA ILE A 208 26.20 11.67 -39.46
C ILE A 208 26.68 12.93 -40.08
#